data_b4d6cd08708105829ff4dd77bfe79343
#
_entry.id   b4d6cd08708105829ff4dd77bfe79343
#
_cell.length_a   1.000
_cell.length_b   1.000
_cell.length_c   1.000
_cell.angle_alpha   90.00
_cell.angle_beta   90.00
_cell.angle_gamma   90.00
#
_symmetry.space_group_name_H-M   'P 1'
#
loop_
_entity.id
_entity.type
_entity.pdbx_description
1 polymer ?
#
loop_
_entity_poly.entity_id
_entity_poly.type
_entity_poly.pdbx_seq_one_letter_code
_entity_poly.pdbx_strand_id
1 'polypeptide(L)'
;MSVEGESVGIDLGTTYSCVGVWQNDRVEIIANDQGNRTTPSYVAFTDTERLIGDAAKNQVAMNASNTVFDAKRLIGRKFNEQVVQDDMKHWPFTVIRGPADKPLIQVTFRGEVKQFSPEEVSSMVLIKMKEIAEAYLGRDVKNAVITVPAYFNDSQRQATKDAGIIAGLNV
;
A
#
# COMPACT_ATOMS: atom_id res chain seq x y z
N MET A 1 7.84 -20.31 -21.61
CA MET A 1 7.89 -20.77 -20.19
C MET A 1 6.55 -20.42 -19.58
N SER A 2 5.77 -21.43 -19.20
CA SER A 2 4.53 -21.20 -18.47
C SER A 2 4.89 -20.62 -17.10
N VAL A 3 4.38 -19.43 -16.78
CA VAL A 3 4.50 -18.89 -15.43
C VAL A 3 3.67 -19.80 -14.53
N GLU A 4 4.35 -20.64 -13.75
CA GLU A 4 3.66 -21.47 -12.78
C GLU A 4 3.14 -20.57 -11.66
N GLY A 5 1.83 -20.52 -11.50
CA GLY A 5 1.14 -19.81 -10.44
C GLY A 5 0.10 -18.81 -10.95
N GLU A 6 -0.83 -18.51 -10.10
CA GLU A 6 -1.88 -17.53 -10.36
C GLU A 6 -1.31 -16.11 -10.39
N SER A 7 -1.72 -15.35 -11.39
CA SER A 7 -1.35 -13.94 -11.53
C SER A 7 -2.57 -13.08 -11.30
N VAL A 8 -2.40 -11.97 -10.56
CA VAL A 8 -3.45 -10.98 -10.31
C VAL A 8 -3.02 -9.61 -10.81
N GLY A 9 -3.98 -8.76 -11.09
CA GLY A 9 -3.77 -7.35 -11.33
C GLY A 9 -4.13 -6.55 -10.08
N ILE A 10 -3.24 -5.65 -9.66
CA ILE A 10 -3.47 -4.77 -8.52
C ILE A 10 -3.38 -3.32 -8.99
N ASP A 11 -4.42 -2.56 -8.73
CA ASP A 11 -4.38 -1.11 -8.81
C ASP A 11 -4.11 -0.56 -7.42
N LEU A 12 -2.85 -0.16 -7.18
CA LEU A 12 -2.42 0.45 -5.94
C LEU A 12 -2.68 1.96 -6.03
N GLY A 13 -3.88 2.38 -5.65
CA GLY A 13 -4.30 3.77 -5.73
C GLY A 13 -3.84 4.62 -4.56
N THR A 14 -3.88 5.94 -4.73
CA THR A 14 -3.55 6.90 -3.66
C THR A 14 -4.53 6.80 -2.49
N THR A 15 -5.80 6.69 -2.79
CA THR A 15 -6.89 6.67 -1.79
C THR A 15 -7.48 5.26 -1.62
N TYR A 16 -7.69 4.55 -2.72
CA TYR A 16 -8.25 3.20 -2.74
C TYR A 16 -7.44 2.30 -3.66
N SER A 17 -7.42 1.03 -3.30
CA SER A 17 -6.78 -0.02 -4.10
C SER A 17 -7.81 -1.08 -4.48
N CYS A 18 -7.56 -1.81 -5.56
CA CYS A 18 -8.37 -2.96 -5.92
C CYS A 18 -7.49 -4.07 -6.50
N VAL A 19 -8.01 -5.29 -6.47
CA VAL A 19 -7.36 -6.46 -7.05
C VAL A 19 -8.34 -7.20 -7.96
N GLY A 20 -7.84 -7.64 -9.09
CA GLY A 20 -8.61 -8.36 -10.08
C GLY A 20 -7.89 -9.60 -10.58
N VAL A 21 -8.65 -10.55 -11.10
CA VAL A 21 -8.16 -11.78 -11.69
C VAL A 21 -8.85 -12.00 -13.03
N TRP A 22 -8.11 -12.59 -13.97
CA TRP A 22 -8.68 -13.04 -15.24
C TRP A 22 -9.32 -14.40 -15.03
N GLN A 23 -10.64 -14.45 -15.19
CA GLN A 23 -11.43 -15.65 -14.96
C GLN A 23 -12.67 -15.62 -15.83
N ASN A 24 -13.03 -16.76 -16.44
CA ASN A 24 -14.22 -16.88 -17.30
C ASN A 24 -14.21 -15.87 -18.46
N ASP A 25 -13.04 -15.69 -19.13
CA ASP A 25 -12.80 -14.79 -20.25
C ASP A 25 -13.03 -13.30 -19.95
N ARG A 26 -12.95 -12.90 -18.69
CA ARG A 26 -13.07 -11.49 -18.26
C ARG A 26 -12.28 -11.21 -16.99
N VAL A 27 -12.09 -9.92 -16.73
CA VAL A 27 -11.51 -9.45 -15.47
C VAL A 27 -12.62 -9.43 -14.39
N GLU A 28 -12.36 -10.15 -13.31
CA GLU A 28 -13.21 -10.11 -12.10
C GLU A 28 -12.50 -9.28 -11.03
N ILE A 29 -13.14 -8.21 -10.59
CA ILE A 29 -12.65 -7.42 -9.44
C ILE A 29 -13.16 -8.10 -8.19
N ILE A 30 -12.21 -8.43 -7.29
CA ILE A 30 -12.48 -9.23 -6.10
C ILE A 30 -12.96 -8.33 -4.96
N ALA A 31 -14.06 -8.71 -4.31
CA ALA A 31 -14.52 -8.03 -3.10
C ALA A 31 -13.69 -8.45 -1.88
N ASN A 32 -13.44 -7.51 -0.98
CA ASN A 32 -12.78 -7.78 0.29
C ASN A 32 -13.77 -8.43 1.30
N ASP A 33 -13.30 -8.71 2.52
CA ASP A 33 -14.09 -9.33 3.59
C ASP A 33 -15.27 -8.47 4.08
N GLN A 34 -15.27 -7.16 3.75
CA GLN A 34 -16.40 -6.26 4.01
C GLN A 34 -17.38 -6.18 2.82
N GLY A 35 -17.16 -6.95 1.77
CA GLY A 35 -17.98 -6.94 0.57
C GLY A 35 -17.70 -5.78 -0.39
N ASN A 36 -16.61 -5.02 -0.18
CA ASN A 36 -16.23 -3.89 -1.02
C ASN A 36 -15.24 -4.31 -2.09
N ARG A 37 -15.43 -3.83 -3.32
CA ARG A 37 -14.52 -4.08 -4.45
C ARG A 37 -13.30 -3.17 -4.45
N THR A 38 -13.34 -2.10 -3.68
CA THR A 38 -12.20 -1.24 -3.42
C THR A 38 -11.87 -1.28 -1.93
N THR A 39 -10.58 -1.18 -1.63
CA THR A 39 -10.06 -1.20 -0.26
C THR A 39 -9.30 0.09 -0.01
N PRO A 40 -9.58 0.82 1.08
CA PRO A 40 -8.83 2.03 1.40
C PRO A 40 -7.33 1.74 1.49
N SER A 41 -6.51 2.58 0.85
CA SER A 41 -5.04 2.50 0.94
C SER A 41 -4.56 3.11 2.25
N TYR A 42 -5.09 2.59 3.37
CA TYR A 42 -4.88 3.07 4.73
C TYR A 42 -4.23 1.99 5.58
N VAL A 43 -3.29 2.41 6.41
CA VAL A 43 -2.64 1.55 7.41
C VAL A 43 -2.67 2.28 8.74
N ALA A 44 -3.20 1.67 9.78
CA ALA A 44 -3.25 2.24 11.12
C ALA A 44 -2.46 1.38 12.11
N PHE A 45 -1.82 2.06 13.05
CA PHE A 45 -1.02 1.45 14.09
C PHE A 45 -1.63 1.80 15.45
N THR A 46 -1.97 0.77 16.20
CA THR A 46 -2.57 0.92 17.53
C THR A 46 -1.66 0.37 18.61
N ASP A 47 -2.11 0.38 19.86
CA ASP A 47 -1.36 -0.22 20.98
C ASP A 47 -1.27 -1.75 20.87
N THR A 48 -2.16 -2.37 20.12
CA THR A 48 -2.29 -3.82 20.06
C THR A 48 -2.02 -4.41 18.67
N GLU A 49 -2.36 -3.70 17.61
CA GLU A 49 -2.35 -4.28 16.25
C GLU A 49 -2.10 -3.25 15.14
N ARG A 50 -1.80 -3.77 13.97
CA ARG A 50 -1.75 -3.02 12.72
C ARG A 50 -3.01 -3.33 11.93
N LEU A 51 -3.72 -2.27 11.52
CA LEU A 51 -4.93 -2.37 10.71
C LEU A 51 -4.66 -1.92 9.28
N ILE A 52 -5.27 -2.57 8.31
CA ILE A 52 -5.11 -2.24 6.89
C ILE A 52 -6.49 -2.20 6.22
N GLY A 53 -6.70 -1.19 5.38
CA GLY A 53 -7.93 -1.07 4.59
C GLY A 53 -9.09 -0.47 5.36
N ASP A 54 -10.27 -1.06 5.24
CA ASP A 54 -11.49 -0.56 5.86
C ASP A 54 -11.36 -0.38 7.38
N ALA A 55 -10.77 -1.35 8.06
CA ALA A 55 -10.53 -1.28 9.51
C ALA A 55 -9.63 -0.10 9.89
N ALA A 56 -8.62 0.19 9.09
CA ALA A 56 -7.75 1.34 9.33
C ALA A 56 -8.48 2.66 9.12
N LYS A 57 -9.22 2.79 8.03
CA LYS A 57 -9.98 4.00 7.72
C LYS A 57 -11.09 4.27 8.74
N ASN A 58 -11.77 3.23 9.21
CA ASN A 58 -12.89 3.36 10.12
C ASN A 58 -12.51 3.93 11.49
N GLN A 59 -11.24 3.84 11.90
CA GLN A 59 -10.77 4.34 13.19
C GLN A 59 -9.92 5.63 13.06
N VAL A 60 -9.81 6.24 11.88
CA VAL A 60 -8.92 7.39 11.64
C VAL A 60 -9.24 8.58 12.54
N ALA A 61 -10.51 8.85 12.81
CA ALA A 61 -10.93 9.99 13.64
C ALA A 61 -10.40 9.89 15.08
N MET A 62 -10.23 8.68 15.60
CA MET A 62 -9.72 8.44 16.97
C MET A 62 -8.21 8.23 17.03
N ASN A 63 -7.55 8.07 15.90
CA ASN A 63 -6.12 7.70 15.84
C ASN A 63 -5.42 8.36 14.63
N ALA A 64 -5.70 9.62 14.39
CA ALA A 64 -5.25 10.31 13.18
C ALA A 64 -3.73 10.34 13.04
N SER A 65 -2.99 10.55 14.12
CA SER A 65 -1.52 10.65 14.09
C SER A 65 -0.82 9.33 13.77
N ASN A 66 -1.48 8.20 13.93
CA ASN A 66 -0.95 6.86 13.65
C ASN A 66 -1.72 6.12 12.56
N THR A 67 -2.47 6.85 11.76
CA THR A 67 -3.17 6.32 10.58
C THR A 67 -2.56 6.94 9.34
N VAL A 68 -1.93 6.10 8.51
CA VAL A 68 -1.17 6.50 7.35
C VAL A 68 -1.98 6.26 6.08
N PHE A 69 -2.01 7.26 5.22
CA PHE A 69 -2.60 7.21 3.89
C PHE A 69 -1.76 8.05 2.92
N ASP A 70 -2.09 8.08 1.66
CA ASP A 70 -1.33 8.81 0.63
C ASP A 70 0.15 8.39 0.49
N ALA A 71 0.51 7.18 0.89
CA ALA A 71 1.89 6.69 0.74
C ALA A 71 2.38 6.75 -0.73
N LYS A 72 1.46 6.63 -1.68
CA LYS A 72 1.75 6.76 -3.11
C LYS A 72 2.29 8.15 -3.49
N ARG A 73 1.95 9.18 -2.73
CA ARG A 73 2.47 10.55 -2.93
C ARG A 73 3.92 10.71 -2.46
N LEU A 74 4.40 9.78 -1.63
CA LEU A 74 5.77 9.77 -1.09
C LEU A 74 6.68 8.79 -1.82
N ILE A 75 6.13 7.74 -2.41
CA ILE A 75 6.91 6.63 -2.96
C ILE A 75 7.84 7.10 -4.07
N GLY A 76 9.12 6.71 -3.98
CA GLY A 76 10.13 7.08 -4.97
C GLY A 76 10.55 8.54 -4.97
N ARG A 77 10.12 9.34 -3.99
CA ARG A 77 10.44 10.77 -3.89
C ARG A 77 11.50 11.04 -2.84
N LYS A 78 12.10 12.25 -2.93
CA LYS A 78 13.01 12.77 -1.93
C LYS A 78 12.26 13.68 -0.95
N PHE A 79 12.71 13.69 0.30
CA PHE A 79 12.09 14.51 1.34
C PHE A 79 12.08 16.00 1.00
N ASN A 80 13.14 16.50 0.38
CA ASN A 80 13.27 17.93 0.03
C ASN A 80 12.46 18.38 -1.19
N GLU A 81 11.81 17.48 -1.91
CA GLU A 81 10.96 17.85 -3.05
C GLU A 81 9.82 18.74 -2.58
N GLN A 82 9.55 19.81 -3.32
CA GLN A 82 8.52 20.78 -2.94
C GLN A 82 7.14 20.15 -2.79
N VAL A 83 6.80 19.19 -3.66
CA VAL A 83 5.52 18.48 -3.61
C VAL A 83 5.37 17.70 -2.29
N VAL A 84 6.46 17.10 -1.79
CA VAL A 84 6.45 16.40 -0.50
C VAL A 84 6.26 17.37 0.66
N GLN A 85 7.00 18.50 0.63
CA GLN A 85 6.88 19.53 1.66
C GLN A 85 5.48 20.15 1.71
N ASP A 86 4.86 20.35 0.56
CA ASP A 86 3.49 20.88 0.48
C ASP A 86 2.47 19.87 1.00
N ASP A 87 2.58 18.59 0.60
CA ASP A 87 1.69 17.54 1.03
C ASP A 87 1.77 17.27 2.54
N MET A 88 2.97 17.38 3.14
CA MET A 88 3.18 17.20 4.58
C MET A 88 2.32 18.14 5.43
N LYS A 89 1.96 19.29 4.91
CA LYS A 89 1.11 20.27 5.62
C LYS A 89 -0.34 19.78 5.82
N HIS A 90 -0.76 18.76 5.06
CA HIS A 90 -2.12 18.24 5.06
C HIS A 90 -2.28 16.92 5.80
N TRP A 91 -1.19 16.25 6.15
CA TRP A 91 -1.24 14.94 6.81
C TRP A 91 -1.19 15.08 8.33
N PRO A 92 -2.06 14.34 9.05
CA PRO A 92 -2.02 14.31 10.52
C PRO A 92 -0.89 13.44 11.07
N PHE A 93 -0.34 12.52 10.26
CA PHE A 93 0.81 11.71 10.65
C PHE A 93 2.13 12.44 10.35
N THR A 94 3.19 12.00 11.00
CA THR A 94 4.51 12.63 10.89
C THR A 94 5.34 12.02 9.77
N VAL A 95 5.94 12.88 8.95
CA VAL A 95 6.94 12.48 7.95
C VAL A 95 8.25 13.17 8.29
N ILE A 96 9.33 12.42 8.33
CA ILE A 96 10.66 12.90 8.68
C ILE A 96 11.66 12.64 7.55
N ARG A 97 12.78 13.34 7.59
CA ARG A 97 13.89 13.10 6.67
C ARG A 97 14.67 11.86 7.14
N GLY A 98 14.75 10.86 6.28
CA GLY A 98 15.57 9.67 6.50
C GLY A 98 16.92 9.72 5.76
N PRO A 99 17.68 8.61 5.80
CA PRO A 99 18.93 8.48 5.07
C PRO A 99 18.76 8.73 3.58
N ALA A 100 19.77 9.33 2.93
CA ALA A 100 19.75 9.68 1.51
C ALA A 100 18.61 10.62 1.11
N ASP A 101 18.15 11.46 2.05
CA ASP A 101 17.04 12.40 1.85
C ASP A 101 15.73 11.71 1.44
N LYS A 102 15.52 10.46 1.89
CA LYS A 102 14.26 9.73 1.66
C LYS A 102 13.27 10.03 2.77
N PRO A 103 11.98 10.24 2.45
CA PRO A 103 10.98 10.44 3.49
C PRO A 103 10.75 9.15 4.28
N LEU A 104 10.58 9.28 5.59
CA LEU A 104 10.15 8.21 6.48
C LEU A 104 8.87 8.62 7.20
N ILE A 105 7.97 7.69 7.36
CA ILE A 105 6.71 7.88 8.08
C ILE A 105 6.92 7.42 9.52
N GLN A 106 6.67 8.29 10.48
CA GLN A 106 6.86 8.00 11.90
C GLN A 106 5.52 7.87 12.59
N VAL A 107 5.35 6.76 13.28
CA VAL A 107 4.14 6.43 14.05
C VAL A 107 4.51 5.85 15.40
N THR A 108 3.54 5.81 16.31
CA THR A 108 3.64 5.06 17.56
C THR A 108 2.87 3.75 17.39
N PHE A 109 3.57 2.64 17.56
CA PHE A 109 3.03 1.29 17.42
C PHE A 109 3.37 0.46 18.64
N ARG A 110 2.36 -0.05 19.33
CA ARG A 110 2.52 -0.82 20.57
C ARG A 110 3.37 -0.08 21.63
N GLY A 111 3.14 1.22 21.75
CA GLY A 111 3.84 2.08 22.69
C GLY A 111 5.26 2.48 22.28
N GLU A 112 5.71 2.09 21.11
CA GLU A 112 7.05 2.41 20.57
C GLU A 112 6.98 3.29 19.34
N VAL A 113 7.91 4.23 19.23
CA VAL A 113 8.08 5.03 18.01
C VAL A 113 8.72 4.15 16.94
N LYS A 114 8.04 4.03 15.79
CA LYS A 114 8.50 3.27 14.62
C LYS A 114 8.57 4.17 13.40
N GLN A 115 9.49 3.85 12.50
CA GLN A 115 9.68 4.56 11.24
C GLN A 115 9.55 3.58 10.09
N PHE A 116 8.76 3.94 9.09
CA PHE A 116 8.52 3.12 7.91
C PHE A 116 8.79 3.91 6.64
N SER A 117 9.40 3.26 5.65
CA SER A 117 9.49 3.84 4.30
C SER A 117 8.12 3.82 3.61
N PRO A 118 7.90 4.68 2.61
CA PRO A 118 6.69 4.59 1.79
C PRO A 118 6.52 3.22 1.12
N GLU A 119 7.62 2.57 0.72
CA GLU A 119 7.61 1.21 0.16
C GLU A 119 7.09 0.19 1.16
N GLU A 120 7.51 0.29 2.43
CA GLU A 120 7.03 -0.60 3.49
C GLU A 120 5.53 -0.42 3.75
N VAL A 121 5.04 0.82 3.82
CA VAL A 121 3.61 1.10 4.01
C VAL A 121 2.80 0.61 2.80
N SER A 122 3.29 0.87 1.59
CA SER A 122 2.65 0.38 0.36
C SER A 122 2.63 -1.15 0.31
N SER A 123 3.69 -1.80 0.78
CA SER A 123 3.74 -3.26 0.87
C SER A 123 2.66 -3.83 1.80
N MET A 124 2.33 -3.13 2.87
CA MET A 124 1.25 -3.52 3.78
C MET A 124 -0.11 -3.53 3.09
N VAL A 125 -0.36 -2.53 2.25
CA VAL A 125 -1.58 -2.48 1.42
C VAL A 125 -1.57 -3.60 0.39
N LEU A 126 -0.43 -3.86 -0.25
CA LEU A 126 -0.30 -4.96 -1.23
C LEU A 126 -0.49 -6.33 -0.58
N ILE A 127 -0.03 -6.54 0.64
CA ILE A 127 -0.29 -7.77 1.41
C ILE A 127 -1.80 -7.97 1.59
N LYS A 128 -2.53 -6.90 1.90
CA LYS A 128 -3.99 -6.95 2.02
C LYS A 128 -4.64 -7.35 0.69
N MET A 129 -4.19 -6.78 -0.43
CA MET A 129 -4.69 -7.14 -1.76
C MET A 129 -4.40 -8.61 -2.09
N LYS A 130 -3.20 -9.08 -1.76
CA LYS A 130 -2.81 -10.48 -1.92
C LYS A 130 -3.72 -11.41 -1.12
N GLU A 131 -3.95 -11.11 0.16
CA GLU A 131 -4.83 -11.90 1.03
C GLU A 131 -6.27 -11.96 0.52
N ILE A 132 -6.80 -10.84 0.01
CA ILE A 132 -8.13 -10.78 -0.60
C ILE A 132 -8.20 -11.72 -1.81
N ALA A 133 -7.20 -11.68 -2.66
CA ALA A 133 -7.14 -12.55 -3.84
C ALA A 133 -7.00 -14.04 -3.44
N GLU A 134 -6.15 -14.34 -2.47
CA GLU A 134 -5.95 -15.71 -1.97
C GLU A 134 -7.22 -16.30 -1.34
N ALA A 135 -7.96 -15.49 -0.58
CA ALA A 135 -9.23 -15.90 0.00
C ALA A 135 -10.28 -16.21 -1.08
N TYR A 136 -10.33 -15.43 -2.15
CA TYR A 136 -11.25 -15.67 -3.26
C TYR A 136 -10.86 -16.88 -4.09
N LEU A 137 -9.57 -17.05 -4.40
CA LEU A 137 -9.08 -18.12 -5.27
C LEU A 137 -8.90 -19.45 -4.52
N GLY A 138 -8.79 -19.42 -3.20
CA GLY A 138 -8.55 -20.62 -2.38
C GLY A 138 -7.13 -21.18 -2.53
N ARG A 139 -6.17 -20.38 -2.96
CA ARG A 139 -4.76 -20.78 -3.16
C ARG A 139 -3.84 -19.59 -3.08
N ASP A 140 -2.54 -19.85 -2.93
CA ASP A 140 -1.52 -18.82 -2.84
C ASP A 140 -1.39 -18.02 -4.15
N VAL A 141 -1.22 -16.71 -4.02
CA VAL A 141 -0.94 -15.79 -5.12
C VAL A 141 0.51 -15.34 -5.02
N LYS A 142 1.29 -15.58 -6.06
CA LYS A 142 2.74 -15.27 -6.09
C LYS A 142 3.09 -14.19 -7.09
N ASN A 143 2.29 -14.02 -8.15
CA ASN A 143 2.60 -13.11 -9.24
C ASN A 143 1.56 -12.00 -9.33
N ALA A 144 2.02 -10.78 -9.60
CA ALA A 144 1.14 -9.64 -9.75
C ALA A 144 1.65 -8.66 -10.80
N VAL A 145 0.72 -8.04 -11.49
CA VAL A 145 0.95 -6.81 -12.24
C VAL A 145 0.39 -5.67 -11.42
N ILE A 146 1.21 -4.67 -11.14
CA ILE A 146 0.82 -3.50 -10.35
C ILE A 146 0.78 -2.29 -11.28
N THR A 147 -0.36 -1.64 -11.34
CA THR A 147 -0.51 -0.44 -12.18
C THR A 147 0.15 0.77 -11.53
N VAL A 148 0.72 1.62 -12.36
CA VAL A 148 1.28 2.91 -11.95
C VAL A 148 0.80 4.00 -12.91
N PRO A 149 0.71 5.27 -12.45
CA PRO A 149 0.41 6.36 -13.36
C PRO A 149 1.47 6.48 -14.46
N ALA A 150 1.03 6.87 -15.67
CA ALA A 150 1.93 7.05 -16.80
C ALA A 150 3.03 8.09 -16.53
N TYR A 151 2.76 9.07 -15.66
CA TYR A 151 3.71 10.11 -15.29
C TYR A 151 4.74 9.69 -14.23
N PHE A 152 4.64 8.48 -13.67
CA PHE A 152 5.66 7.99 -12.74
C PHE A 152 7.02 7.93 -13.43
N ASN A 153 8.06 8.42 -12.74
CA ASN A 153 9.44 8.27 -13.17
C ASN A 153 9.99 6.90 -12.77
N ASP A 154 11.22 6.62 -13.18
CA ASP A 154 11.86 5.32 -12.93
C ASP A 154 12.03 5.04 -11.43
N SER A 155 12.34 6.04 -10.61
CA SER A 155 12.46 5.88 -9.16
C SER A 155 11.14 5.46 -8.53
N GLN A 156 10.02 6.06 -8.95
CA GLN A 156 8.69 5.73 -8.46
C GLN A 156 8.24 4.34 -8.92
N ARG A 157 8.55 3.96 -10.16
CA ARG A 157 8.27 2.62 -10.71
C ARG A 157 9.06 1.55 -9.97
N GLN A 158 10.34 1.80 -9.75
CA GLN A 158 11.21 0.86 -9.02
C GLN A 158 10.75 0.71 -7.56
N ALA A 159 10.42 1.81 -6.89
CA ALA A 159 9.94 1.79 -5.51
C ALA A 159 8.59 1.03 -5.39
N THR A 160 7.71 1.16 -6.37
CA THR A 160 6.46 0.37 -6.41
C THR A 160 6.75 -1.11 -6.58
N LYS A 161 7.69 -1.45 -7.44
CA LYS A 161 8.15 -2.85 -7.61
C LYS A 161 8.77 -3.39 -6.32
N ASP A 162 9.59 -2.60 -5.64
CA ASP A 162 10.20 -2.96 -4.35
C ASP A 162 9.13 -3.23 -3.29
N ALA A 163 8.06 -2.42 -3.24
CA ALA A 163 6.93 -2.65 -2.35
C ALA A 163 6.26 -4.01 -2.62
N GLY A 164 6.11 -4.38 -3.88
CA GLY A 164 5.59 -5.69 -4.28
C GLY A 164 6.48 -6.84 -3.80
N ILE A 165 7.78 -6.69 -3.94
CA ILE A 165 8.77 -7.68 -3.47
C ILE A 165 8.70 -7.83 -1.94
N ILE A 166 8.63 -6.73 -1.20
CA ILE A 166 8.48 -6.73 0.26
C ILE A 166 7.18 -7.46 0.67
N ALA A 167 6.12 -7.31 -0.12
CA ALA A 167 4.86 -8.00 0.10
C ALA A 167 4.89 -9.50 -0.25
N GLY A 168 5.99 -10.00 -0.79
CA GLY A 168 6.14 -11.39 -1.20
C GLY A 168 5.55 -11.70 -2.58
N LEU A 169 5.43 -10.69 -3.43
CA LEU A 169 4.93 -10.82 -4.79
C LEU A 169 6.08 -10.78 -5.80
N ASN A 170 5.95 -11.57 -6.84
CA ASN A 170 6.76 -11.45 -8.05
C ASN A 170 6.05 -10.47 -9.00
N VAL A 171 6.67 -9.32 -9.19
CA VAL A 171 6.09 -8.20 -9.94
C VAL A 171 6.73 -8.08 -11.32
#